data_3445d149e2007c07ba1e2f863d4fd86f
#
_entry.id   3445d149e2007c07ba1e2f863d4fd86f
#
_cell.length_a   1.000
_cell.length_b   1.000
_cell.length_c   1.000
_cell.angle_alpha   90.00
_cell.angle_beta   90.00
_cell.angle_gamma   90.00
#
_symmetry.space_group_name_H-M   'P 1'
#
loop_
_entity.id
_entity.type
_entity.pdbx_description
1 polymer ?
#
loop_
_entity_poly.entity_id
_entity_poly.type
_entity_poly.pdbx_seq_one_letter_code
_entity_poly.pdbx_strand_id
1 'polypeptide(L)'
;MKRRSYAMLRAAAALAVLVVASPAWAELRGEVVRIIDGDTIDVLVDKQPVRVRLVDIDAPEKRQAFGERARQALAGMVFRRHVLVDEKDTDRYGRTLGTVWVNMELASRPPQPRNVNAAMVHQGMAWAYRFHGRAADPEMLRLEQEARGKRVGLWS
;
A
#
# COMPACT_ATOMS: atom_id res chain seq x y z
N MET A 1 -4.93 -61.09 -54.46
CA MET A 1 -4.01 -60.29 -53.60
C MET A 1 -4.68 -58.99 -53.23
N LYS A 2 -5.15 -58.84 -51.98
CA LYS A 2 -5.82 -57.64 -51.47
C LYS A 2 -4.82 -56.86 -50.58
N ARG A 3 -4.39 -55.70 -51.06
CA ARG A 3 -3.57 -54.78 -50.29
C ARG A 3 -4.49 -53.99 -49.31
N ARG A 4 -4.32 -54.17 -48.02
CA ARG A 4 -4.96 -53.35 -46.98
C ARG A 4 -4.10 -52.13 -46.72
N SER A 5 -4.60 -50.93 -47.08
CA SER A 5 -4.02 -49.61 -46.71
C SER A 5 -4.39 -49.31 -45.28
N TYR A 6 -3.41 -49.21 -44.38
CA TYR A 6 -3.63 -48.68 -43.05
C TYR A 6 -3.45 -47.16 -43.10
N ALA A 7 -4.55 -46.44 -42.98
CA ALA A 7 -4.53 -45.01 -42.78
C ALA A 7 -4.18 -44.76 -41.30
N MET A 8 -2.98 -44.17 -41.04
CA MET A 8 -2.59 -43.69 -39.75
C MET A 8 -3.28 -42.37 -39.45
N LEU A 9 -4.21 -42.37 -38.49
CA LEU A 9 -4.84 -41.18 -37.93
C LEU A 9 -3.84 -40.53 -36.96
N ARG A 10 -3.22 -39.40 -37.36
CA ARG A 10 -2.40 -38.59 -36.45
C ARG A 10 -3.34 -37.65 -35.69
N ALA A 11 -3.64 -37.99 -34.42
CA ALA A 11 -4.30 -37.08 -33.50
C ALA A 11 -3.29 -36.04 -33.04
N ALA A 12 -3.42 -34.79 -33.51
CA ALA A 12 -2.69 -33.65 -32.99
C ALA A 12 -3.40 -33.18 -31.67
N ALA A 13 -2.81 -33.49 -30.54
CA ALA A 13 -3.26 -32.95 -29.26
C ALA A 13 -2.80 -31.47 -29.19
N ALA A 14 -3.74 -30.54 -29.36
CA ALA A 14 -3.48 -29.12 -29.12
C ALA A 14 -3.48 -28.89 -27.60
N LEU A 15 -2.28 -28.65 -27.04
CA LEU A 15 -2.11 -28.24 -25.64
C LEU A 15 -2.50 -26.78 -25.51
N ALA A 16 -3.71 -26.52 -25.03
CA ALA A 16 -4.15 -25.16 -24.67
C ALA A 16 -3.45 -24.73 -23.41
N VAL A 17 -2.43 -23.87 -23.52
CA VAL A 17 -1.78 -23.22 -22.37
C VAL A 17 -2.74 -22.16 -21.86
N LEU A 18 -3.39 -22.43 -20.74
CA LEU A 18 -4.22 -21.47 -20.02
C LEU A 18 -3.28 -20.47 -19.33
N VAL A 19 -3.05 -19.31 -19.95
CA VAL A 19 -2.34 -18.19 -19.31
C VAL A 19 -3.27 -17.61 -18.25
N VAL A 20 -3.08 -18.02 -17.01
CA VAL A 20 -3.75 -17.39 -15.86
C VAL A 20 -3.10 -16.02 -15.69
N ALA A 21 -3.75 -14.97 -16.21
CA ALA A 21 -3.37 -13.60 -15.92
C ALA A 21 -3.62 -13.35 -14.43
N SER A 22 -2.58 -13.40 -13.60
CA SER A 22 -2.65 -12.88 -12.24
C SER A 22 -3.03 -11.40 -12.32
N PRO A 23 -3.95 -10.90 -11.47
CA PRO A 23 -4.23 -9.48 -11.40
C PRO A 23 -2.91 -8.79 -11.02
N ALA A 24 -2.30 -8.12 -11.97
CA ALA A 24 -1.17 -7.23 -11.70
C ALA A 24 -1.76 -6.07 -10.89
N TRP A 25 -1.50 -6.05 -9.60
CA TRP A 25 -1.78 -4.87 -8.77
C TRP A 25 -1.02 -3.71 -9.40
N ALA A 26 -1.70 -2.63 -9.69
CA ALA A 26 -1.05 -1.48 -10.28
C ALA A 26 -0.07 -0.90 -9.23
N GLU A 27 1.15 -0.66 -9.66
CA GLU A 27 2.23 -0.14 -8.84
C GLU A 27 2.52 1.29 -9.30
N LEU A 28 2.32 2.26 -8.40
CA LEU A 28 2.56 3.66 -8.67
C LEU A 28 3.87 4.07 -8.01
N ARG A 29 4.73 4.77 -8.77
CA ARG A 29 6.02 5.27 -8.28
C ARG A 29 6.14 6.76 -8.54
N GLY A 30 6.63 7.50 -7.55
CA GLY A 30 6.86 8.93 -7.70
C GLY A 30 7.38 9.60 -6.45
N GLU A 31 7.71 10.89 -6.56
CA GLU A 31 8.12 11.73 -5.43
C GLU A 31 6.90 12.25 -4.67
N VAL A 32 6.92 12.19 -3.34
CA VAL A 32 5.89 12.82 -2.51
C VAL A 32 6.11 14.33 -2.48
N VAL A 33 5.18 15.06 -3.08
CA VAL A 33 5.27 16.53 -3.24
C VAL A 33 4.39 17.30 -2.27
N ARG A 34 3.43 16.64 -1.61
CA ARG A 34 2.55 17.24 -0.61
C ARG A 34 2.10 16.23 0.43
N ILE A 35 1.98 16.69 1.67
CA ILE A 35 1.34 15.97 2.77
C ILE A 35 0.06 16.72 3.11
N ILE A 36 -1.10 16.07 2.97
CA ILE A 36 -2.41 16.68 3.21
C ILE A 36 -2.73 16.61 4.71
N ASP A 37 -2.70 15.39 5.26
CA ASP A 37 -2.88 15.06 6.68
C ASP A 37 -2.10 13.81 7.06
N GLY A 38 -2.42 13.14 8.15
CA GLY A 38 -1.66 11.99 8.66
C GLY A 38 -1.84 10.69 7.88
N ASP A 39 -2.72 10.64 6.88
CA ASP A 39 -2.95 9.44 6.05
C ASP A 39 -3.15 9.73 4.57
N THR A 40 -2.91 10.96 4.13
CA THR A 40 -3.15 11.38 2.75
C THR A 40 -1.99 12.22 2.20
N ILE A 41 -1.47 11.82 1.04
CA ILE A 41 -0.34 12.44 0.36
C ILE A 41 -0.66 12.69 -1.12
N ASP A 42 0.10 13.59 -1.75
CA ASP A 42 0.15 13.72 -3.21
C ASP A 42 1.52 13.22 -3.70
N VAL A 43 1.49 12.25 -4.61
CA VAL A 43 2.66 11.65 -5.26
C VAL A 43 2.74 12.14 -6.70
N LEU A 44 3.87 12.65 -7.12
CA LEU A 44 4.09 13.15 -8.48
C LEU A 44 4.45 11.98 -9.40
N VAL A 45 3.53 11.64 -10.31
CA VAL A 45 3.68 10.58 -11.30
C VAL A 45 3.52 11.19 -12.68
N ASP A 46 4.51 11.01 -13.55
CA ASP A 46 4.50 11.58 -14.90
C ASP A 46 4.14 13.09 -14.94
N LYS A 47 4.69 13.85 -13.99
CA LYS A 47 4.44 15.29 -13.80
C LYS A 47 3.01 15.66 -13.36
N GLN A 48 2.20 14.68 -12.99
CA GLN A 48 0.84 14.89 -12.46
C GLN A 48 0.77 14.45 -10.99
N PRO A 49 0.18 15.25 -10.10
CA PRO A 49 -0.02 14.83 -8.71
C PRO A 49 -1.17 13.82 -8.62
N VAL A 50 -0.88 12.64 -8.09
CA VAL A 50 -1.86 11.61 -7.77
C VAL A 50 -2.10 11.64 -6.26
N ARG A 51 -3.35 11.78 -5.85
CA ARG A 51 -3.72 11.74 -4.44
C ARG A 51 -3.86 10.31 -3.95
N VAL A 52 -3.06 9.98 -2.94
CA VAL A 52 -3.02 8.65 -2.32
C VAL A 52 -3.48 8.76 -0.88
N ARG A 53 -4.47 7.94 -0.51
CA ARG A 53 -4.86 7.69 0.88
C ARG A 53 -4.27 6.35 1.33
N LEU A 54 -3.55 6.39 2.43
CA LEU A 54 -2.94 5.20 3.03
C LEU A 54 -4.05 4.26 3.51
N VAL A 55 -4.10 3.05 2.94
CA VAL A 55 -5.13 2.05 3.24
C VAL A 55 -4.92 1.41 4.62
N ASP A 56 -6.00 0.86 5.18
CA ASP A 56 -6.04 0.11 6.46
C ASP A 56 -5.68 0.91 7.72
N ILE A 57 -5.46 2.22 7.58
CA ILE A 57 -5.24 3.14 8.69
C ILE A 57 -6.19 4.34 8.63
N ASP A 58 -6.33 5.01 9.75
CA ASP A 58 -7.06 6.27 9.87
C ASP A 58 -6.29 7.21 10.80
N ALA A 59 -6.01 8.43 10.36
CA ALA A 59 -5.27 9.40 11.14
C ALA A 59 -6.16 10.58 11.53
N PRO A 60 -5.86 11.29 12.64
CA PRO A 60 -6.56 12.51 12.95
C PRO A 60 -6.42 13.53 11.81
N GLU A 61 -7.53 14.15 11.43
CA GLU A 61 -7.51 15.23 10.45
C GLU A 61 -6.70 16.43 10.98
N LYS A 62 -6.14 17.22 10.08
CA LYS A 62 -5.26 18.36 10.41
C LYS A 62 -5.82 19.29 11.49
N ARG A 63 -7.14 19.47 11.56
CA ARG A 63 -7.81 20.34 12.57
C ARG A 63 -8.15 19.64 13.87
N GLN A 64 -7.97 18.35 13.96
CA GLN A 64 -8.21 17.57 15.17
C GLN A 64 -6.97 17.59 16.10
N ALA A 65 -7.19 17.29 17.37
CA ALA A 65 -6.09 17.04 18.29
C ALA A 65 -5.16 15.95 17.70
N PHE A 66 -3.85 16.12 17.83
CA PHE A 66 -2.82 15.27 17.20
C PHE A 66 -2.74 15.32 15.66
N GLY A 67 -3.69 15.93 14.94
CA GLY A 67 -3.70 15.93 13.47
C GLY A 67 -2.42 16.52 12.88
N GLU A 68 -1.93 17.62 13.41
CA GLU A 68 -0.67 18.22 12.93
C GLU A 68 0.56 17.34 13.26
N ARG A 69 0.57 16.67 14.41
CA ARG A 69 1.65 15.72 14.77
C ARG A 69 1.64 14.50 13.84
N ALA A 70 0.47 13.95 13.52
CA ALA A 70 0.33 12.85 12.56
C ALA A 70 0.82 13.27 11.17
N ARG A 71 0.43 14.46 10.70
CA ARG A 71 0.89 15.03 9.43
C ARG A 71 2.41 15.21 9.39
N GLN A 72 3.01 15.74 10.47
CA GLN A 72 4.47 15.93 10.58
C GLN A 72 5.21 14.59 10.64
N ALA A 73 4.68 13.59 11.33
CA ALA A 73 5.25 12.25 11.38
C ALA A 73 5.28 11.61 9.99
N LEU A 74 4.18 11.71 9.24
CA LEU A 74 4.13 11.24 7.85
C LEU A 74 5.12 12.02 6.97
N ALA A 75 5.17 13.34 7.08
CA ALA A 75 6.10 14.17 6.35
C ALA A 75 7.56 13.78 6.59
N GLY A 76 7.95 13.53 7.83
CA GLY A 76 9.29 13.09 8.19
C GLY A 76 9.71 11.76 7.55
N MET A 77 8.74 10.92 7.22
CA MET A 77 9.01 9.63 6.57
C MET A 77 9.09 9.73 5.04
N VAL A 78 8.22 10.54 4.41
CA VAL A 78 8.03 10.44 2.96
C VAL A 78 8.15 11.75 2.18
N PHE A 79 8.12 12.92 2.82
CA PHE A 79 8.13 14.19 2.08
C PHE A 79 9.44 14.36 1.29
N ARG A 80 9.31 14.70 0.01
CA ARG A 80 10.42 14.83 -0.96
C ARG A 80 11.22 13.52 -1.17
N ARG A 81 10.60 12.38 -0.88
CA ARG A 81 11.19 11.07 -1.16
C ARG A 81 10.41 10.37 -2.26
N HIS A 82 11.09 9.52 -2.99
CA HIS A 82 10.46 8.59 -3.91
C HIS A 82 9.84 7.45 -3.12
N VAL A 83 8.59 7.18 -3.41
CA VAL A 83 7.82 6.09 -2.81
C VAL A 83 7.29 5.15 -3.89
N LEU A 84 6.98 3.95 -3.44
CA LEU A 84 6.24 2.98 -4.19
C LEU A 84 4.88 2.83 -3.51
N VAL A 85 3.81 2.91 -4.28
CA VAL A 85 2.45 2.70 -3.80
C VAL A 85 1.90 1.42 -4.42
N ASP A 86 1.61 0.46 -3.56
CA ASP A 86 0.90 -0.76 -3.93
C ASP A 86 -0.61 -0.43 -3.90
N GLU A 87 -1.16 -0.17 -5.10
CA GLU A 87 -2.55 0.27 -5.25
C GLU A 87 -3.51 -0.86 -4.95
N LYS A 88 -4.51 -0.61 -4.12
CA LYS A 88 -5.54 -1.57 -3.74
C LYS A 88 -6.89 -1.25 -4.38
N ASP A 89 -7.25 0.03 -4.46
CA ASP A 89 -8.55 0.49 -4.94
C ASP A 89 -8.51 2.00 -5.22
N THR A 90 -9.61 2.54 -5.72
CA THR A 90 -9.86 3.98 -5.83
C THR A 90 -11.17 4.29 -5.10
N ASP A 91 -11.14 5.29 -4.21
CA ASP A 91 -12.33 5.65 -3.47
C ASP A 91 -13.29 6.56 -4.29
N ARG A 92 -14.49 6.78 -3.74
CA ARG A 92 -15.53 7.62 -4.37
C ARG A 92 -15.11 9.07 -4.61
N TYR A 93 -14.01 9.53 -4.01
CA TYR A 93 -13.47 10.88 -4.19
C TYR A 93 -12.32 10.92 -5.21
N GLY A 94 -12.01 9.79 -5.86
CA GLY A 94 -10.94 9.67 -6.84
C GLY A 94 -9.54 9.55 -6.23
N ARG A 95 -9.42 9.26 -4.91
CA ARG A 95 -8.12 9.02 -4.29
C ARG A 95 -7.71 7.56 -4.50
N THR A 96 -6.46 7.33 -4.87
CA THR A 96 -5.87 6.00 -4.87
C THR A 96 -5.76 5.50 -3.42
N LEU A 97 -6.32 4.35 -3.12
CA LEU A 97 -6.13 3.64 -1.85
C LEU A 97 -4.93 2.71 -1.99
N GLY A 98 -3.92 2.85 -1.15
CA GLY A 98 -2.72 2.03 -1.30
C GLY A 98 -1.84 1.91 -0.07
N THR A 99 -0.96 0.91 -0.12
CA THR A 99 0.13 0.76 0.84
C THR A 99 1.34 1.49 0.31
N VAL A 100 1.86 2.43 1.10
CA VAL A 100 3.01 3.26 0.74
C VAL A 100 4.28 2.66 1.30
N TRP A 101 5.27 2.49 0.42
CA TRP A 101 6.59 1.97 0.76
C TRP A 101 7.66 3.02 0.47
N VAL A 102 8.59 3.20 1.40
CA VAL A 102 9.75 4.08 1.25
C VAL A 102 11.02 3.33 1.58
N ASN A 103 12.07 3.53 0.80
CA ASN A 103 13.38 3.00 1.13
C ASN A 103 14.02 3.84 2.23
N MET A 104 14.40 3.20 3.33
CA MET A 104 15.17 3.81 4.40
C MET A 104 16.65 3.61 4.11
N GLU A 105 17.36 4.69 3.82
CA GLU A 105 18.82 4.69 3.79
C GLU A 105 19.34 4.69 5.24
N LEU A 106 19.84 3.55 5.67
CA LEU A 106 20.58 3.42 6.92
C LEU A 106 22.07 3.40 6.58
N ALA A 107 22.86 4.23 7.25
CA ALA A 107 24.28 4.48 6.96
C ALA A 107 25.19 3.23 6.89
N SER A 108 24.72 2.06 7.29
CA SER A 108 25.48 0.80 7.35
C SER A 108 24.80 -0.43 6.74
N ARG A 109 23.63 -0.26 6.06
CA ARG A 109 22.87 -1.38 5.50
C ARG A 109 22.29 -1.02 4.13
N PRO A 110 22.07 -2.02 3.24
CA PRO A 110 21.29 -1.80 2.01
C PRO A 110 19.95 -1.16 2.34
N PRO A 111 19.40 -0.31 1.47
CA PRO A 111 18.09 0.29 1.65
C PRO A 111 17.03 -0.80 1.90
N GLN A 112 16.27 -0.65 2.97
CA GLN A 112 15.19 -1.58 3.31
C GLN A 112 13.84 -0.90 3.05
N PRO A 113 12.91 -1.56 2.33
CA PRO A 113 11.58 -1.02 2.15
C PRO A 113 10.86 -0.98 3.51
N ARG A 114 10.27 0.16 3.83
CA ARG A 114 9.47 0.37 5.03
C ARG A 114 8.02 0.60 4.65
N ASN A 115 7.12 -0.16 5.23
CA ASN A 115 5.68 0.09 5.15
C ASN A 115 5.34 1.32 5.98
N VAL A 116 4.98 2.41 5.30
CA VAL A 116 4.66 3.70 5.93
C VAL A 116 3.35 3.64 6.69
N ASN A 117 2.34 2.93 6.15
CA ASN A 117 1.04 2.74 6.81
C ASN A 117 1.23 2.08 8.18
N ALA A 118 1.96 0.96 8.21
CA ALA A 118 2.29 0.26 9.45
C ALA A 118 3.11 1.11 10.42
N ALA A 119 4.05 1.89 9.91
CA ALA A 119 4.89 2.77 10.72
C ALA A 119 4.08 3.88 11.41
N MET A 120 3.07 4.44 10.75
CA MET A 120 2.18 5.44 11.34
C MET A 120 1.39 4.86 12.53
N VAL A 121 0.86 3.65 12.40
CA VAL A 121 0.14 2.98 13.48
C VAL A 121 1.08 2.61 14.63
N HIS A 122 2.23 2.02 14.33
CA HIS A 122 3.23 1.61 15.34
C HIS A 122 3.75 2.78 16.17
N GLN A 123 3.86 3.99 15.57
CA GLN A 123 4.26 5.21 16.26
C GLN A 123 3.10 5.88 17.03
N GLY A 124 1.89 5.32 16.97
CA GLY A 124 0.70 5.90 17.57
C GLY A 124 0.24 7.20 16.89
N MET A 125 0.54 7.37 15.60
CA MET A 125 0.14 8.56 14.81
C MET A 125 -1.09 8.30 13.94
N ALA A 126 -1.57 7.06 13.92
CA ALA A 126 -2.81 6.64 13.26
C ALA A 126 -3.42 5.45 14.02
N TRP A 127 -4.71 5.24 13.80
CA TRP A 127 -5.45 4.06 14.25
C TRP A 127 -5.47 3.00 13.16
N ALA A 128 -5.66 1.74 13.53
CA ALA A 128 -6.10 0.72 12.58
C ALA A 128 -7.50 1.09 12.07
N TYR A 129 -7.68 1.15 10.75
CA TYR A 129 -8.98 1.46 10.16
C TYR A 129 -10.02 0.37 10.53
N ARG A 130 -11.24 0.80 10.83
CA ARG A 130 -12.33 -0.11 11.21
C ARG A 130 -13.47 -0.02 10.22
N PHE A 131 -13.87 -1.20 9.75
CA PHE A 131 -15.07 -1.37 8.95
C PHE A 131 -16.09 -2.18 9.77
N HIS A 132 -17.28 -1.63 9.97
CA HIS A 132 -18.31 -2.22 10.85
C HIS A 132 -17.79 -2.62 12.23
N GLY A 133 -16.95 -1.76 12.84
CA GLY A 133 -16.41 -1.95 14.19
C GLY A 133 -15.24 -2.95 14.30
N ARG A 134 -14.83 -3.57 13.18
CA ARG A 134 -13.68 -4.49 13.13
C ARG A 134 -12.52 -3.86 12.38
N ALA A 135 -11.30 -4.12 12.83
CA ALA A 135 -10.12 -3.71 12.08
C ALA A 135 -10.11 -4.38 10.71
N ALA A 136 -9.88 -3.59 9.66
CA ALA A 136 -9.81 -4.10 8.29
C ALA A 136 -8.58 -5.00 8.07
N ASP A 137 -7.49 -4.67 8.76
CA ASP A 137 -6.24 -5.43 8.74
C ASP A 137 -5.84 -5.85 10.17
N PRO A 138 -5.67 -7.17 10.44
CA PRO A 138 -5.25 -7.68 11.75
C PRO A 138 -3.85 -7.22 12.18
N GLU A 139 -2.94 -7.01 11.24
CA GLU A 139 -1.58 -6.53 11.53
C GLU A 139 -1.62 -5.08 12.02
N MET A 140 -2.43 -4.21 11.40
CA MET A 140 -2.63 -2.85 11.87
C MET A 140 -3.22 -2.82 13.29
N LEU A 141 -4.16 -3.73 13.59
CA LEU A 141 -4.71 -3.86 14.93
C LEU A 141 -3.64 -4.25 15.96
N ARG A 142 -2.76 -5.20 15.62
CA ARG A 142 -1.65 -5.63 16.48
C ARG A 142 -0.71 -4.47 16.77
N LEU A 143 -0.33 -3.70 15.74
CA LEU A 143 0.53 -2.52 15.89
C LEU A 143 -0.12 -1.42 16.73
N GLU A 144 -1.42 -1.20 16.59
CA GLU A 144 -2.18 -0.28 17.43
C GLU A 144 -2.15 -0.70 18.90
N GLN A 145 -2.35 -1.99 19.18
CA GLN A 145 -2.29 -2.52 20.55
C GLN A 145 -0.89 -2.35 21.16
N GLU A 146 0.16 -2.55 20.39
CA GLU A 146 1.54 -2.27 20.83
C GLU A 146 1.76 -0.79 21.16
N ALA A 147 1.30 0.12 20.29
CA ALA A 147 1.39 1.57 20.52
C ALA A 147 0.63 1.99 21.79
N ARG A 148 -0.55 1.41 22.03
CA ARG A 148 -1.33 1.60 23.25
C ARG A 148 -0.59 1.13 24.50
N GLY A 149 -0.01 -0.06 24.45
CA GLY A 149 0.75 -0.62 25.57
C GLY A 149 1.97 0.21 25.93
N LYS A 150 2.62 0.80 24.92
CA LYS A 150 3.76 1.71 25.09
C LYS A 150 3.36 3.15 25.43
N ARG A 151 2.08 3.50 25.38
CA ARG A 151 1.54 4.85 25.59
C ARG A 151 2.21 5.91 24.71
N VAL A 152 2.34 5.64 23.41
CA VAL A 152 2.98 6.56 22.45
C VAL A 152 1.94 7.25 21.56
N GLY A 153 2.26 8.47 21.12
CA GLY A 153 1.44 9.24 20.20
C GLY A 153 0.03 9.51 20.74
N LEU A 154 -1.00 9.08 20.02
CA LEU A 154 -2.42 9.21 20.39
C LEU A 154 -2.79 8.58 21.73
N TRP A 155 -1.91 7.72 22.25
CA TRP A 155 -2.13 6.92 23.48
C TRP A 155 -1.34 7.45 24.68
N SER A 156 -0.61 8.57 24.51
CA SER A 156 0.21 9.19 25.57
C SER A 156 -0.63 9.93 26.61
#